data_e90781c421cb8beade281ea7bc1edc9d
#
_entry.id   e90781c421cb8beade281ea7bc1edc9d
#
_cell.length_a   1.000
_cell.length_b   1.000
_cell.length_c   1.000
_cell.angle_alpha   90.00
_cell.angle_beta   90.00
_cell.angle_gamma   90.00
#
_symmetry.space_group_name_H-M   'P 1'
#
loop_
_entity.id
_entity.type
_entity.pdbx_description
1 polymer ?
#
loop_
_entity_poly.entity_id
_entity_poly.type
_entity_poly.pdbx_seq_one_letter_code
_entity_poly.pdbx_strand_id
1 'polypeptide(L)'
;PVLMIATYGENDKVDVMNMAWGGICDNNMVALNISEGHKTAKNIKERGAFTLSIADIDHLEESDFFGTASGNNMEDKFERTGMHAIKSTRVDAPIIEEYPLTLECRVSELQHESYGFRVLGEIVNVISDEKILDESGKVDPTKLNAFVFDQFQNGYYKISYTIKNFYSINLKIFL
;
A
#
# COMPACT_ATOMS: atom_id res chain seq x y z
N PRO A 1 -4.03 1.80 7.74
CA PRO A 1 -4.32 2.67 6.60
C PRO A 1 -4.77 1.88 5.38
N VAL A 2 -5.36 2.58 4.41
CA VAL A 2 -5.61 2.01 3.09
C VAL A 2 -4.28 1.90 2.35
N LEU A 3 -4.05 0.74 1.71
CA LEU A 3 -2.82 0.41 1.01
C LEU A 3 -3.08 0.42 -0.51
N MET A 4 -2.16 1.02 -1.25
CA MET A 4 -2.18 1.01 -2.71
C MET A 4 -1.10 0.06 -3.20
N ILE A 5 -1.51 -1.04 -3.82
CA ILE A 5 -0.58 -2.07 -4.33
C ILE A 5 -0.40 -1.87 -5.81
N ALA A 6 0.81 -1.51 -6.24
CA ALA A 6 1.12 -1.30 -7.63
C ALA A 6 2.06 -2.41 -8.17
N THR A 7 1.77 -2.86 -9.37
CA THR A 7 2.46 -3.97 -10.05
C THR A 7 2.56 -3.70 -11.54
N TYR A 8 3.51 -4.37 -12.21
CA TYR A 8 3.50 -4.46 -13.66
C TYR A 8 2.75 -5.71 -14.13
N GLY A 9 1.83 -5.51 -15.06
CA GLY A 9 1.20 -6.57 -15.84
C GLY A 9 1.99 -6.93 -17.11
N GLU A 10 1.29 -7.48 -18.10
CA GLU A 10 1.83 -7.74 -19.42
C GLU A 10 2.30 -6.43 -20.08
N ASN A 11 3.42 -6.50 -20.82
CA ASN A 11 4.04 -5.34 -21.50
C ASN A 11 4.35 -4.16 -20.57
N ASP A 12 4.71 -4.44 -19.32
CA ASP A 12 5.00 -3.46 -18.27
C ASP A 12 3.87 -2.45 -18.02
N LYS A 13 2.63 -2.87 -18.28
CA LYS A 13 1.45 -2.06 -18.02
C LYS A 13 1.24 -1.91 -16.51
N VAL A 14 1.06 -0.68 -16.05
CA VAL A 14 0.83 -0.39 -14.64
C VAL A 14 -0.58 -0.84 -14.22
N ASP A 15 -0.65 -1.58 -13.11
CA ASP A 15 -1.90 -1.93 -12.43
C ASP A 15 -1.80 -1.58 -10.96
N VAL A 16 -2.78 -0.87 -10.45
CA VAL A 16 -2.88 -0.46 -9.04
C VAL A 16 -4.18 -0.97 -8.46
N MET A 17 -4.13 -1.55 -7.27
CA MET A 17 -5.33 -1.90 -6.51
C MET A 17 -5.32 -1.26 -5.12
N ASN A 18 -6.48 -0.86 -4.67
CA ASN A 18 -6.74 -0.48 -3.28
C ASN A 18 -6.88 -1.75 -2.41
N MET A 19 -6.28 -1.73 -1.23
CA MET A 19 -6.32 -2.86 -0.30
C MET A 19 -6.46 -2.41 1.15
N ALA A 20 -7.40 -3.02 1.87
CA ALA A 20 -7.54 -2.89 3.32
C ALA A 20 -7.06 -4.14 4.09
N TRP A 21 -6.87 -5.27 3.40
CA TRP A 21 -6.57 -6.59 4.00
C TRP A 21 -5.08 -6.90 4.00
N GLY A 22 -4.27 -5.98 4.57
CA GLY A 22 -2.83 -6.14 4.63
C GLY A 22 -2.18 -5.20 5.63
N GLY A 23 -0.86 -5.30 5.75
CA GLY A 23 -0.07 -4.43 6.61
C GLY A 23 1.32 -4.99 6.92
N ILE A 24 2.06 -4.24 7.74
CA ILE A 24 3.35 -4.69 8.29
C ILE A 24 3.09 -5.88 9.20
N CYS A 25 3.80 -6.99 8.99
CA CYS A 25 3.67 -8.22 9.77
C CYS A 25 4.95 -8.61 10.52
N ASP A 26 6.08 -7.98 10.20
CA ASP A 26 7.36 -8.09 10.93
C ASP A 26 8.18 -6.82 10.65
N ASN A 27 9.42 -6.71 11.21
CA ASN A 27 10.28 -5.52 11.14
C ASN A 27 10.50 -5.00 9.71
N ASN A 28 10.69 -5.90 8.74
CA ASN A 28 10.92 -5.58 7.34
C ASN A 28 9.98 -6.37 6.40
N MET A 29 8.83 -6.81 6.90
CA MET A 29 7.89 -7.64 6.15
C MET A 29 6.50 -7.07 6.13
N VAL A 30 5.84 -7.21 5.00
CA VAL A 30 4.41 -6.96 4.82
C VAL A 30 3.68 -8.25 4.47
N ALA A 31 2.43 -8.35 4.91
CA ALA A 31 1.51 -9.41 4.50
C ALA A 31 0.31 -8.81 3.79
N LEU A 32 -0.07 -9.38 2.65
CA LEU A 32 -1.25 -8.99 1.87
C LEU A 32 -2.15 -10.21 1.69
N ASN A 33 -3.45 -10.06 1.92
CA ASN A 33 -4.43 -11.11 1.65
C ASN A 33 -5.20 -10.74 0.37
N ILE A 34 -4.92 -11.43 -0.73
CA ILE A 34 -5.43 -11.09 -2.07
C ILE A 34 -6.24 -12.25 -2.64
N SER A 35 -7.46 -11.96 -3.11
CA SER A 35 -8.23 -12.94 -3.88
C SER A 35 -7.53 -13.30 -5.19
N GLU A 36 -7.58 -14.58 -5.56
CA GLU A 36 -6.91 -15.10 -6.75
C GLU A 36 -7.38 -14.46 -8.07
N GLY A 37 -8.64 -14.02 -8.12
CA GLY A 37 -9.23 -13.38 -9.30
C GLY A 37 -8.76 -11.95 -9.58
N HIS A 38 -8.00 -11.31 -8.70
CA HIS A 38 -7.48 -9.97 -8.95
C HIS A 38 -6.33 -9.97 -9.97
N LYS A 39 -6.30 -8.96 -10.85
CA LYS A 39 -5.19 -8.72 -11.78
C LYS A 39 -3.86 -8.63 -11.04
N THR A 40 -3.85 -7.89 -9.93
CA THR A 40 -2.68 -7.70 -9.07
C THR A 40 -2.14 -9.03 -8.52
N ALA A 41 -3.01 -10.00 -8.15
CA ALA A 41 -2.57 -11.32 -7.71
C ALA A 41 -1.79 -12.06 -8.80
N LYS A 42 -2.28 -12.01 -10.05
CA LYS A 42 -1.59 -12.57 -11.21
C LYS A 42 -0.24 -11.90 -11.42
N ASN A 43 -0.22 -10.57 -11.43
CA ASN A 43 0.99 -9.79 -11.63
C ASN A 43 2.07 -10.10 -10.56
N ILE A 44 1.68 -10.15 -9.29
CA ILE A 44 2.59 -10.50 -8.18
C ILE A 44 3.20 -11.90 -8.36
N LYS A 45 2.40 -12.87 -8.80
CA LYS A 45 2.91 -14.24 -9.08
C LYS A 45 3.93 -14.25 -10.22
N GLU A 46 3.70 -13.47 -11.25
CA GLU A 46 4.56 -13.41 -12.44
C GLU A 46 5.83 -12.60 -12.19
N ARG A 47 5.73 -11.45 -11.50
CA ARG A 47 6.84 -10.51 -11.32
C ARG A 47 7.65 -10.73 -10.05
N GLY A 48 7.09 -11.37 -9.04
CA GLY A 48 7.73 -11.57 -7.75
C GLY A 48 8.00 -10.26 -6.99
N ALA A 49 7.30 -9.18 -7.33
CA ALA A 49 7.52 -7.87 -6.76
C ALA A 49 6.26 -6.99 -6.82
N PHE A 50 6.20 -6.01 -5.93
CA PHE A 50 5.17 -4.98 -5.90
C PHE A 50 5.67 -3.75 -5.14
N THR A 51 5.03 -2.61 -5.33
CA THR A 51 5.14 -1.50 -4.39
C THR A 51 3.86 -1.41 -3.56
N LEU A 52 4.02 -0.96 -2.31
CA LEU A 52 2.93 -0.69 -1.39
C LEU A 52 3.03 0.76 -0.95
N SER A 53 2.10 1.59 -1.41
CA SER A 53 2.00 2.98 -0.96
C SER A 53 0.89 3.14 0.08
N ILE A 54 1.04 4.13 0.95
CA ILE A 54 -0.02 4.53 1.88
C ILE A 54 -0.85 5.62 1.20
N ALA A 55 -2.14 5.35 1.03
CA ALA A 55 -3.07 6.31 0.45
C ALA A 55 -3.27 7.52 1.39
N ASP A 56 -3.28 8.70 0.82
CA ASP A 56 -3.59 9.96 1.50
C ASP A 56 -4.93 10.55 1.05
N ILE A 57 -5.44 11.53 1.81
CA ILE A 57 -6.74 12.13 1.55
C ILE A 57 -6.73 12.95 0.24
N ASP A 58 -5.59 13.49 -0.15
CA ASP A 58 -5.47 14.32 -1.34
C ASP A 58 -5.73 13.51 -2.63
N HIS A 59 -5.55 12.18 -2.56
CA HIS A 59 -5.77 11.24 -3.66
C HIS A 59 -6.84 10.18 -3.32
N LEU A 60 -7.86 10.59 -2.54
CA LEU A 60 -8.92 9.67 -2.09
C LEU A 60 -9.77 9.14 -3.25
N GLU A 61 -10.11 9.98 -4.21
CA GLU A 61 -10.97 9.62 -5.34
C GLU A 61 -10.28 8.58 -6.24
N GLU A 62 -9.01 8.79 -6.58
CA GLU A 62 -8.21 7.83 -7.35
C GLU A 62 -8.00 6.53 -6.58
N SER A 63 -7.74 6.63 -5.28
CA SER A 63 -7.56 5.47 -4.41
C SER A 63 -8.82 4.61 -4.31
N ASP A 64 -10.00 5.22 -4.19
CA ASP A 64 -11.29 4.51 -4.21
C ASP A 64 -11.57 3.89 -5.59
N PHE A 65 -11.31 4.64 -6.67
CA PHE A 65 -11.46 4.14 -8.03
C PHE A 65 -10.61 2.89 -8.27
N PHE A 66 -9.36 2.84 -7.78
CA PHE A 66 -8.51 1.65 -7.85
C PHE A 66 -9.08 0.43 -7.10
N GLY A 67 -9.96 0.65 -6.11
CA GLY A 67 -10.66 -0.40 -5.39
C GLY A 67 -11.93 -0.90 -6.08
N THR A 68 -12.61 -0.02 -6.81
CA THR A 68 -13.90 -0.31 -7.45
C THR A 68 -13.77 -0.78 -8.90
N ALA A 69 -12.75 -0.31 -9.62
CA ALA A 69 -12.46 -0.74 -11.00
C ALA A 69 -11.54 -1.97 -11.02
N SER A 70 -11.85 -2.95 -11.89
CA SER A 70 -11.03 -4.14 -12.08
C SER A 70 -10.06 -4.00 -13.25
N GLY A 71 -8.76 -4.18 -13.01
CA GLY A 71 -7.75 -4.24 -14.07
C GLY A 71 -7.91 -5.40 -15.07
N ASN A 72 -8.74 -6.41 -14.74
CA ASN A 72 -9.10 -7.47 -15.68
C ASN A 72 -10.07 -6.99 -16.76
N ASN A 73 -10.89 -5.98 -16.44
CA ASN A 73 -11.96 -5.52 -17.33
C ASN A 73 -11.66 -4.12 -17.93
N MET A 74 -10.71 -3.41 -17.36
CA MET A 74 -10.36 -2.04 -17.74
C MET A 74 -8.85 -1.93 -17.91
N GLU A 75 -8.39 -2.03 -19.14
CA GLU A 75 -6.97 -2.01 -19.44
C GLU A 75 -6.31 -0.65 -19.20
N ASP A 76 -7.06 0.43 -19.38
CA ASP A 76 -6.62 1.82 -19.17
C ASP A 76 -6.98 2.36 -17.78
N LYS A 77 -7.15 1.44 -16.79
CA LYS A 77 -7.53 1.78 -15.41
C LYS A 77 -6.60 2.81 -14.78
N PHE A 78 -5.30 2.61 -14.90
CA PHE A 78 -4.31 3.52 -14.31
C PHE A 78 -4.31 4.88 -15.02
N GLU A 79 -4.29 4.88 -16.33
CA GLU A 79 -4.23 6.09 -17.17
C GLU A 79 -5.44 7.02 -16.96
N ARG A 80 -6.59 6.46 -16.61
CA ARG A 80 -7.83 7.23 -16.33
C ARG A 80 -7.72 8.13 -15.10
N THR A 81 -6.85 7.81 -14.16
CA THR A 81 -6.67 8.62 -12.96
C THR A 81 -5.81 9.86 -13.22
N GLY A 82 -5.05 9.89 -14.31
CA GLY A 82 -4.07 10.94 -14.59
C GLY A 82 -2.85 10.91 -13.67
N MET A 83 -2.72 9.88 -12.81
CA MET A 83 -1.53 9.70 -11.96
C MET A 83 -0.32 9.25 -12.76
N HIS A 84 0.86 9.45 -12.19
CA HIS A 84 2.14 9.16 -12.82
C HIS A 84 2.84 7.99 -12.14
N ALA A 85 3.52 7.19 -12.95
CA ALA A 85 4.29 6.05 -12.46
C ALA A 85 5.72 6.09 -13.01
N ILE A 86 6.68 5.84 -12.13
CA ILE A 86 8.08 5.64 -12.52
C ILE A 86 8.50 4.20 -12.18
N LYS A 87 9.53 3.71 -12.89
CA LYS A 87 10.05 2.38 -12.62
C LYS A 87 10.93 2.39 -11.37
N SER A 88 10.66 1.46 -10.44
CA SER A 88 11.58 1.20 -9.34
C SER A 88 12.95 0.74 -9.85
N THR A 89 14.00 1.16 -9.15
CA THR A 89 15.38 0.67 -9.38
C THR A 89 15.74 -0.50 -8.47
N ARG A 90 14.84 -0.88 -7.55
CA ARG A 90 15.07 -1.92 -6.54
C ARG A 90 14.28 -3.20 -6.78
N VAL A 91 13.08 -3.07 -7.35
CA VAL A 91 12.15 -4.18 -7.60
C VAL A 91 11.49 -4.03 -8.97
N ASP A 92 10.98 -5.12 -9.53
CA ASP A 92 10.26 -5.07 -10.82
C ASP A 92 8.79 -4.66 -10.62
N ALA A 93 8.61 -3.41 -10.16
CA ALA A 93 7.30 -2.81 -9.90
C ALA A 93 7.33 -1.30 -10.13
N PRO A 94 6.16 -0.66 -10.43
CA PRO A 94 6.06 0.79 -10.57
C PRO A 94 5.97 1.46 -9.20
N ILE A 95 6.49 2.69 -9.10
CA ILE A 95 6.25 3.63 -8.00
C ILE A 95 5.25 4.66 -8.51
N ILE A 96 4.16 4.88 -7.75
CA ILE A 96 3.18 5.92 -8.07
C ILE A 96 3.63 7.20 -7.38
N GLU A 97 3.92 8.23 -8.18
CA GLU A 97 4.62 9.43 -7.72
C GLU A 97 3.80 10.30 -6.75
N GLU A 98 2.48 10.26 -6.86
CA GLU A 98 1.59 11.08 -6.05
C GLU A 98 1.48 10.61 -4.59
N TYR A 99 1.73 9.31 -4.31
CA TYR A 99 1.65 8.81 -2.95
C TYR A 99 2.90 9.14 -2.13
N PRO A 100 2.74 9.81 -0.98
CA PRO A 100 3.87 10.39 -0.24
C PRO A 100 4.76 9.36 0.50
N LEU A 101 4.31 8.11 0.64
CA LEU A 101 5.06 7.03 1.29
C LEU A 101 4.88 5.73 0.52
N THR A 102 5.98 5.16 0.05
CA THR A 102 5.99 3.91 -0.73
C THR A 102 7.05 2.93 -0.19
N LEU A 103 6.63 1.69 0.01
CA LEU A 103 7.48 0.56 0.33
C LEU A 103 7.73 -0.24 -0.96
N GLU A 104 8.99 -0.48 -1.30
CA GLU A 104 9.37 -1.34 -2.42
C GLU A 104 9.57 -2.76 -1.89
N CYS A 105 8.79 -3.72 -2.41
CA CYS A 105 8.68 -5.05 -1.83
C CYS A 105 9.02 -6.15 -2.83
N ARG A 106 9.84 -7.11 -2.38
CA ARG A 106 10.09 -8.36 -3.07
C ARG A 106 9.26 -9.46 -2.43
N VAL A 107 8.58 -10.27 -3.23
CA VAL A 107 7.84 -11.42 -2.73
C VAL A 107 8.82 -12.45 -2.15
N SER A 108 8.65 -12.78 -0.88
CA SER A 108 9.41 -13.84 -0.21
C SER A 108 8.65 -15.16 -0.19
N GLU A 109 7.31 -15.10 -0.08
CA GLU A 109 6.47 -16.29 -0.04
C GLU A 109 5.06 -15.99 -0.56
N LEU A 110 4.47 -16.99 -1.22
CA LEU A 110 3.06 -17.03 -1.62
C LEU A 110 2.41 -18.24 -0.96
N GLN A 111 1.61 -17.99 0.07
CA GLN A 111 0.84 -19.02 0.76
C GLN A 111 -0.54 -19.14 0.14
N HIS A 112 -0.92 -20.33 -0.30
CA HIS A 112 -2.25 -20.58 -0.86
C HIS A 112 -3.27 -20.71 0.28
N GLU A 113 -4.33 -19.93 0.19
CA GLU A 113 -5.43 -19.88 1.16
C GLU A 113 -6.78 -20.15 0.47
N SER A 114 -7.81 -20.41 1.24
CA SER A 114 -9.16 -20.68 0.70
C SER A 114 -9.76 -19.49 -0.05
N TYR A 115 -9.31 -18.26 0.24
CA TYR A 115 -9.76 -17.02 -0.42
C TYR A 115 -8.85 -16.58 -1.59
N GLY A 116 -7.69 -17.20 -1.77
CA GLY A 116 -6.67 -16.83 -2.75
C GLY A 116 -5.26 -16.96 -2.22
N PHE A 117 -4.55 -15.84 -2.01
CA PHE A 117 -3.16 -15.84 -1.56
C PHE A 117 -2.93 -14.94 -0.35
N ARG A 118 -2.14 -15.43 0.60
CA ARG A 118 -1.37 -14.61 1.52
C ARG A 118 0.01 -14.37 0.90
N VAL A 119 0.30 -13.15 0.51
CA VAL A 119 1.59 -12.71 -0.02
C VAL A 119 2.43 -12.20 1.13
N LEU A 120 3.63 -12.75 1.33
CA LEU A 120 4.64 -12.17 2.21
C LEU A 120 5.67 -11.44 1.35
N GLY A 121 5.85 -10.16 1.62
CA GLY A 121 6.79 -9.29 0.91
C GLY A 121 7.87 -8.75 1.84
N GLU A 122 9.13 -8.93 1.46
CA GLU A 122 10.26 -8.27 2.11
C GLU A 122 10.32 -6.82 1.67
N ILE A 123 10.35 -5.86 2.61
CA ILE A 123 10.58 -4.45 2.36
C ILE A 123 12.07 -4.26 2.08
N VAL A 124 12.43 -3.99 0.83
CA VAL A 124 13.83 -3.81 0.42
C VAL A 124 14.24 -2.33 0.34
N ASN A 125 13.27 -1.43 0.28
CA ASN A 125 13.48 0.01 0.34
C ASN A 125 12.21 0.75 0.75
N VAL A 126 12.38 1.98 1.25
CA VAL A 126 11.29 2.90 1.61
C VAL A 126 11.57 4.25 0.97
N ILE A 127 10.57 4.80 0.30
CA ILE A 127 10.61 6.13 -0.32
C ILE A 127 9.57 6.99 0.37
N SER A 128 9.94 8.22 0.73
CA SER A 128 9.02 9.17 1.34
C SER A 128 9.27 10.59 0.84
N ASP A 129 8.20 11.37 0.73
CA ASP A 129 8.29 12.80 0.52
C ASP A 129 8.86 13.49 1.76
N GLU A 130 9.70 14.51 1.56
CA GLU A 130 10.22 15.33 2.65
C GLU A 130 9.11 16.02 3.45
N LYS A 131 7.98 16.37 2.81
CA LYS A 131 6.83 17.04 3.44
C LYS A 131 6.20 16.25 4.59
N ILE A 132 6.35 14.91 4.59
CA ILE A 132 5.79 14.04 5.63
C ILE A 132 6.81 13.69 6.73
N LEU A 133 8.03 14.22 6.68
CA LEU A 133 9.05 13.96 7.69
C LEU A 133 8.94 14.95 8.86
N ASP A 134 9.30 14.47 10.04
CA ASP A 134 9.51 15.30 11.21
C ASP A 134 10.92 15.94 11.19
N GLU A 135 11.24 16.76 12.20
CA GLU A 135 12.54 17.43 12.33
C GLU A 135 13.73 16.46 12.49
N SER A 136 13.46 15.20 12.85
CA SER A 136 14.47 14.13 12.96
C SER A 136 14.63 13.29 11.68
N GLY A 137 13.87 13.63 10.63
CA GLY A 137 13.87 12.90 9.35
C GLY A 137 13.07 11.60 9.37
N LYS A 138 12.16 11.43 10.34
CA LYS A 138 11.26 10.27 10.42
C LYS A 138 9.89 10.61 9.88
N VAL A 139 9.21 9.63 9.31
CA VAL A 139 7.83 9.78 8.86
C VAL A 139 6.93 10.18 10.04
N ASP A 140 6.26 11.30 9.92
CA ASP A 140 5.23 11.77 10.84
C ASP A 140 3.85 11.30 10.33
N PRO A 141 3.18 10.37 11.03
CA PRO A 141 1.89 9.85 10.60
C PRO A 141 0.79 10.93 10.49
N THR A 142 0.93 12.04 11.20
CA THR A 142 -0.04 13.14 11.16
C THR A 142 0.12 14.00 9.91
N LYS A 143 1.35 14.09 9.37
CA LYS A 143 1.66 14.77 8.11
C LYS A 143 1.36 13.90 6.90
N LEU A 144 1.40 12.58 7.06
CA LEU A 144 1.09 11.62 6.00
C LEU A 144 -0.34 11.77 5.48
N ASN A 145 -1.23 12.32 6.29
CA ASN A 145 -2.63 12.58 5.92
C ASN A 145 -3.39 11.31 5.48
N ALA A 146 -2.97 10.15 6.03
CA ALA A 146 -3.53 8.85 5.70
C ALA A 146 -4.98 8.69 6.18
N PHE A 147 -5.70 7.77 5.53
CA PHE A 147 -7.04 7.37 5.94
C PHE A 147 -7.12 5.86 6.12
N VAL A 148 -8.17 5.42 6.80
CA VAL A 148 -8.49 4.00 7.03
C VAL A 148 -9.86 3.71 6.42
N PHE A 149 -10.04 2.46 5.98
CA PHE A 149 -11.35 1.94 5.58
C PHE A 149 -12.02 1.27 6.78
N ASP A 150 -13.28 1.62 7.03
CA ASP A 150 -14.14 0.94 7.99
C ASP A 150 -15.20 0.12 7.27
N GLN A 151 -15.14 -1.20 7.45
CA GLN A 151 -16.05 -2.15 6.81
C GLN A 151 -17.47 -2.14 7.41
N PHE A 152 -17.66 -1.61 8.63
CA PHE A 152 -18.97 -1.62 9.30
C PHE A 152 -19.87 -0.52 8.75
N GLN A 153 -19.31 0.68 8.51
CA GLN A 153 -20.01 1.81 7.92
C GLN A 153 -19.75 1.92 6.41
N ASN A 154 -18.84 1.08 5.88
CA ASN A 154 -18.40 1.11 4.50
C ASN A 154 -17.90 2.51 4.08
N GLY A 155 -17.02 3.08 4.90
CA GLY A 155 -16.56 4.46 4.77
C GLY A 155 -15.08 4.64 5.05
N TYR A 156 -14.57 5.83 4.69
CA TYR A 156 -13.19 6.23 4.94
C TYR A 156 -13.09 7.23 6.08
N TYR A 157 -12.08 7.08 6.93
CA TYR A 157 -11.86 7.94 8.10
C TYR A 157 -10.43 8.40 8.16
N LYS A 158 -10.23 9.70 8.40
CA LYS A 158 -8.90 10.32 8.50
C LYS A 158 -8.19 9.94 9.79
N ILE A 159 -6.88 9.64 9.70
CA ILE A 159 -5.97 9.59 10.85
C ILE A 159 -5.51 11.02 11.14
N SER A 160 -5.87 11.61 12.29
CA SER A 160 -5.76 13.06 12.51
C SER A 160 -4.88 13.52 13.66
N TYR A 161 -4.49 12.67 14.63
CA TYR A 161 -3.62 13.10 15.74
C TYR A 161 -2.95 11.93 16.47
N THR A 162 -1.81 12.23 17.12
CA THR A 162 -1.11 11.28 17.97
C THR A 162 -1.78 11.20 19.34
N ILE A 163 -2.24 10.01 19.74
CA ILE A 163 -2.79 9.80 21.07
C ILE A 163 -1.64 9.69 22.10
N LYS A 164 -0.62 8.87 21.81
CA LYS A 164 0.53 8.64 22.67
C LYS A 164 1.66 7.92 21.94
N ASN A 165 2.91 8.26 22.25
CA ASN A 165 4.07 7.52 21.76
C ASN A 165 4.28 6.23 22.56
N PHE A 166 4.68 5.15 21.90
CA PHE A 166 4.75 3.79 22.44
C PHE A 166 5.52 3.71 23.78
N TYR A 167 6.74 4.23 23.85
CA TYR A 167 7.56 4.19 25.07
C TYR A 167 7.23 5.28 26.12
N SER A 168 6.22 6.10 25.91
CA SER A 168 5.77 7.12 26.86
C SER A 168 4.72 6.60 27.85
N ILE A 169 4.27 5.34 27.72
CA ILE A 169 3.36 4.70 28.67
C ILE A 169 4.17 4.32 29.91
N ASN A 170 3.92 5.03 31.03
CA ASN A 170 4.46 4.63 32.33
C ASN A 170 3.86 3.27 32.72
N LEU A 171 4.69 2.24 32.84
CA LEU A 171 4.33 0.89 33.27
C LEU A 171 3.69 0.83 34.69
N LYS A 172 3.61 1.95 35.40
CA LYS A 172 2.99 2.04 36.74
C LYS A 172 1.49 1.72 36.81
N ILE A 173 0.82 1.50 35.68
CA ILE A 173 -0.62 1.24 35.63
C ILE A 173 -0.95 -0.27 35.70
N PHE A 174 0.05 -1.15 35.55
CA PHE A 174 -0.15 -2.61 35.45
C PHE A 174 0.61 -3.43 36.49
N LEU A 175 1.13 -2.80 37.58
CA LEU A 175 1.73 -3.48 38.73
C LEU A 175 0.84 -3.36 39.95
#